data_9e8090ca8e21c523b4ad1df041b17a8d
#
_entry.id   9e8090ca8e21c523b4ad1df041b17a8d
#
_cell.length_a   1.000
_cell.length_b   1.000
_cell.length_c   1.000
_cell.angle_alpha   90.00
_cell.angle_beta   90.00
_cell.angle_gamma   90.00
#
_symmetry.space_group_name_H-M   'P 1'
#
loop_
_entity.id
_entity.type
_entity.pdbx_description
1 polymer ?
#
loop_
_entity_poly.entity_id
_entity_poly.type
_entity_poly.pdbx_seq_one_letter_code
_entity_poly.pdbx_strand_id
1 'polypeptide(L)'
;MATTQSIIIKKLEAAFSPVYLDVLNESASHNVPEGSETHFKVVLVTQDFEGKSAVKRHQSVYAILANELQSGVHALALHTYLPVEWKKQQSVPNSPDCLGGSKKLN
;
A
#
# COMPACT_ATOMS: atom_id res chain seq x y z
N MET A 1 5.40 8.12 -20.80
CA MET A 1 6.34 7.36 -19.98
C MET A 1 5.67 6.85 -18.74
N ALA A 2 6.04 5.66 -18.33
CA ALA A 2 5.46 5.08 -17.13
C ALA A 2 6.15 5.68 -15.90
N THR A 3 5.34 6.07 -14.92
CA THR A 3 5.87 6.50 -13.62
C THR A 3 6.07 5.28 -12.75
N THR A 4 6.86 5.43 -11.68
CA THR A 4 7.02 4.36 -10.70
C THR A 4 5.66 3.99 -10.11
N GLN A 5 4.83 4.98 -9.80
CA GLN A 5 3.48 4.73 -9.29
C GLN A 5 2.67 3.85 -10.24
N SER A 6 2.67 4.17 -11.54
CA SER A 6 1.89 3.39 -12.51
C SER A 6 2.44 1.98 -12.68
N ILE A 7 3.75 1.82 -12.57
CA ILE A 7 4.37 0.50 -12.64
C ILE A 7 3.94 -0.35 -11.45
N ILE A 8 3.95 0.24 -10.26
CA ILE A 8 3.52 -0.46 -9.04
C ILE A 8 2.06 -0.91 -9.19
N ILE A 9 1.19 0.00 -9.65
CA ILE A 9 -0.22 -0.32 -9.85
C ILE A 9 -0.38 -1.51 -10.79
N LYS A 10 0.30 -1.48 -11.93
CA LYS A 10 0.17 -2.55 -12.91
C LYS A 10 0.67 -3.88 -12.38
N LYS A 11 1.78 -3.88 -11.67
CA LYS A 11 2.33 -5.11 -11.11
C LYS A 11 1.41 -5.72 -10.08
N LEU A 12 0.85 -4.89 -9.21
CA LEU A 12 -0.03 -5.38 -8.16
C LEU A 12 -1.37 -5.86 -8.72
N GLU A 13 -1.89 -5.16 -9.72
CA GLU A 13 -3.12 -5.62 -10.38
C GLU A 13 -2.92 -6.97 -11.06
N ALA A 14 -1.80 -7.16 -11.72
CA ALA A 14 -1.53 -8.40 -12.42
C ALA A 14 -1.28 -9.56 -11.46
N ALA A 15 -0.60 -9.29 -10.34
CA ALA A 15 -0.21 -10.35 -9.41
C ALA A 15 -1.36 -10.78 -8.50
N PHE A 16 -2.27 -9.88 -8.13
CA PHE A 16 -3.23 -10.14 -7.07
C PHE A 16 -4.69 -10.01 -7.47
N SER A 17 -4.99 -9.48 -8.63
CA SER A 17 -6.39 -9.25 -9.07
C SER A 17 -7.20 -8.62 -7.93
N PRO A 18 -6.80 -7.47 -7.43
CA PRO A 18 -7.41 -6.91 -6.22
C PRO A 18 -8.84 -6.43 -6.44
N VAL A 19 -9.64 -6.49 -5.37
CA VAL A 19 -10.96 -5.85 -5.38
C VAL A 19 -10.83 -4.35 -5.08
N TYR A 20 -9.73 -3.94 -4.47
CA TYR A 20 -9.43 -2.53 -4.23
C TYR A 20 -7.93 -2.36 -4.18
N LEU A 21 -7.43 -1.32 -4.81
CA LEU A 21 -6.01 -1.00 -4.80
C LEU A 21 -5.85 0.52 -4.83
N ASP A 22 -5.08 1.04 -3.89
CA ASP A 22 -4.74 2.44 -3.85
C ASP A 22 -3.25 2.57 -3.64
N VAL A 23 -2.59 3.32 -4.50
CA VAL A 23 -1.14 3.54 -4.45
C VAL A 23 -0.91 5.03 -4.43
N LEU A 24 -0.44 5.54 -3.30
CA LEU A 24 -0.20 6.97 -3.12
C LEU A 24 1.28 7.24 -3.06
N ASN A 25 1.72 8.23 -3.82
CA ASN A 25 3.08 8.72 -3.74
C ASN A 25 3.14 9.75 -2.61
N GLU A 26 3.79 9.38 -1.51
CA GLU A 26 3.87 10.24 -0.33
C GLU A 26 5.22 10.93 -0.21
N SER A 27 5.99 10.99 -1.29
CA SER A 27 7.31 11.59 -1.24
C SER A 27 7.29 13.03 -0.78
N ALA A 28 6.24 13.76 -1.13
CA ALA A 28 6.13 15.17 -0.75
C ALA A 28 6.08 15.41 0.75
N SER A 29 5.72 14.37 1.53
CA SER A 29 5.69 14.45 2.98
C SER A 29 7.07 14.28 3.61
N HIS A 30 8.07 13.99 2.79
CA HIS A 30 9.43 13.76 3.24
C HIS A 30 10.34 14.80 2.64
N ASN A 31 11.52 14.95 3.23
CA ASN A 31 12.44 15.98 2.79
C ASN A 31 13.21 15.50 1.56
N VAL A 32 12.52 15.45 0.42
CA VAL A 32 13.10 14.98 -0.85
C VAL A 32 12.72 15.97 -1.95
N PRO A 33 13.43 15.95 -3.07
CA PRO A 33 13.14 16.87 -4.17
C PRO A 33 11.72 16.72 -4.71
N GLU A 34 11.18 17.80 -5.22
CA GLU A 34 9.87 17.79 -5.83
C GLU A 34 9.85 16.81 -7.00
N GLY A 35 8.75 16.10 -7.17
CA GLY A 35 8.62 15.11 -8.24
C GLY A 35 9.23 13.77 -7.93
N SER A 36 9.76 13.59 -6.71
CA SER A 36 10.34 12.31 -6.32
C SER A 36 9.30 11.22 -6.22
N GLU A 37 9.74 9.98 -6.43
CA GLU A 37 8.91 8.80 -6.30
C GLU A 37 9.64 7.79 -5.42
N THR A 38 9.85 8.16 -4.16
CA THR A 38 10.66 7.38 -3.23
C THR A 38 9.88 6.80 -2.07
N HIS A 39 8.70 7.35 -1.77
CA HIS A 39 7.91 6.93 -0.61
C HIS A 39 6.48 6.71 -1.07
N PHE A 40 5.99 5.48 -0.87
CA PHE A 40 4.65 5.10 -1.31
C PHE A 40 3.85 4.48 -0.20
N LYS A 41 2.55 4.69 -0.24
CA LYS A 41 1.60 3.99 0.61
C LYS A 41 0.69 3.17 -0.29
N VAL A 42 0.54 1.89 0.04
CA VAL A 42 -0.28 0.97 -0.74
C VAL A 42 -1.37 0.39 0.15
N VAL A 43 -2.61 0.49 -0.32
CA VAL A 43 -3.73 -0.24 0.27
C VAL A 43 -4.13 -1.31 -0.76
N LEU A 44 -4.04 -2.56 -0.37
CA LEU A 44 -4.27 -3.68 -1.28
C LEU A 44 -5.25 -4.67 -0.64
N VAL A 45 -6.36 -4.89 -1.32
CA VAL A 45 -7.42 -5.76 -0.83
C VAL A 45 -7.62 -6.88 -1.83
N THR A 46 -7.34 -8.10 -1.43
CA THR A 46 -7.48 -9.24 -2.33
C THR A 46 -7.78 -10.51 -1.56
N GLN A 47 -8.57 -11.39 -2.19
CA GLN A 47 -8.85 -12.71 -1.64
C GLN A 47 -7.61 -13.60 -1.61
N ASP A 48 -6.59 -13.26 -2.39
CA ASP A 48 -5.35 -14.03 -2.43
C ASP A 48 -4.61 -14.04 -1.09
N PHE A 49 -4.97 -13.15 -0.19
CA PHE A 49 -4.35 -13.10 1.14
C PHE A 49 -4.95 -14.09 2.14
N GLU A 50 -5.94 -14.88 1.72
CA GLU A 50 -6.55 -15.84 2.63
C GLU A 50 -5.51 -16.82 3.13
N GLY A 51 -5.53 -17.08 4.44
CA GLY A 51 -4.57 -17.99 5.06
C GLY A 51 -3.19 -17.41 5.29
N LYS A 52 -2.97 -16.15 4.94
CA LYS A 52 -1.67 -15.52 5.09
C LYS A 52 -1.66 -14.54 6.25
N SER A 53 -0.61 -14.62 7.07
CA SER A 53 -0.40 -13.64 8.13
C SER A 53 -0.04 -12.29 7.52
N ALA A 54 -0.10 -11.23 8.33
CA ALA A 54 0.29 -9.91 7.85
C ALA A 54 1.71 -9.90 7.29
N VAL A 55 2.63 -10.60 7.94
CA VAL A 55 4.01 -10.67 7.48
C VAL A 55 4.09 -11.33 6.12
N LYS A 56 3.37 -12.42 5.91
CA LYS A 56 3.39 -13.13 4.62
C LYS A 56 2.76 -12.31 3.52
N ARG A 57 1.70 -11.57 3.83
CA ARG A 57 1.09 -10.67 2.85
C ARG A 57 2.10 -9.62 2.40
N HIS A 58 2.81 -9.00 3.35
CA HIS A 58 3.80 -7.99 3.04
C HIS A 58 4.96 -8.57 2.25
N GLN A 59 5.42 -9.76 2.62
CA GLN A 59 6.49 -10.42 1.87
C GLN A 59 6.09 -10.68 0.43
N SER A 60 4.83 -11.06 0.19
CA SER A 60 4.33 -11.29 -1.16
C SER A 60 4.39 -10.01 -1.99
N VAL A 61 4.02 -8.89 -1.40
CA VAL A 61 4.05 -7.60 -2.10
C VAL A 61 5.50 -7.17 -2.36
N TYR A 62 6.36 -7.30 -1.35
CA TYR A 62 7.77 -6.94 -1.54
C TYR A 62 8.42 -7.77 -2.65
N ALA A 63 8.06 -9.04 -2.76
CA ALA A 63 8.61 -9.88 -3.82
C ALA A 63 8.21 -9.37 -5.20
N ILE A 64 6.95 -8.96 -5.35
CA ILE A 64 6.46 -8.42 -6.63
C ILE A 64 7.14 -7.10 -6.97
N LEU A 65 7.43 -6.29 -5.98
CA LEU A 65 7.98 -4.95 -6.18
C LEU A 65 9.50 -4.90 -5.94
N ALA A 66 10.18 -6.03 -5.99
CA ALA A 66 11.60 -6.10 -5.68
C ALA A 66 12.44 -5.14 -6.52
N ASN A 67 12.13 -5.04 -7.81
CA ASN A 67 12.90 -4.16 -8.69
C ASN A 67 12.76 -2.70 -8.29
N GLU A 68 11.53 -2.28 -7.96
CA GLU A 68 11.28 -0.90 -7.56
C GLU A 68 11.97 -0.58 -6.25
N LEU A 69 11.96 -1.54 -5.32
CA LEU A 69 12.61 -1.35 -4.03
C LEU A 69 14.12 -1.24 -4.15
N GLN A 70 14.70 -1.87 -5.17
CA GLN A 70 16.14 -1.78 -5.42
C GLN A 70 16.51 -0.54 -6.22
N SER A 71 15.55 0.05 -6.94
CA SER A 71 15.86 1.07 -7.93
C SER A 71 15.48 2.48 -7.52
N GLY A 72 14.98 2.70 -6.33
CA GLY A 72 14.67 4.08 -5.93
C GLY A 72 13.52 4.23 -4.96
N VAL A 73 12.72 3.20 -4.74
CA VAL A 73 11.68 3.26 -3.73
C VAL A 73 12.32 2.96 -2.38
N HIS A 74 12.41 3.98 -1.53
CA HIS A 74 13.08 3.86 -0.24
C HIS A 74 12.15 3.35 0.86
N ALA A 75 10.86 3.63 0.75
CA ALA A 75 9.91 3.24 1.78
C ALA A 75 8.58 2.89 1.15
N LEU A 76 7.97 1.85 1.69
CA LEU A 76 6.71 1.32 1.18
C LEU A 76 5.85 0.96 2.37
N ALA A 77 4.84 1.76 2.65
CA ALA A 77 3.90 1.49 3.72
C ALA A 77 2.77 0.63 3.16
N LEU A 78 2.59 -0.56 3.71
CA LEU A 78 1.62 -1.52 3.19
C LEU A 78 0.47 -1.71 4.15
N HIS A 79 -0.74 -1.65 3.59
CA HIS A 79 -1.98 -1.96 4.30
C HIS A 79 -2.68 -3.04 3.49
N THR A 80 -2.72 -4.25 4.01
CA THR A 80 -3.17 -5.43 3.27
C THR A 80 -4.39 -6.04 3.95
N TYR A 81 -5.41 -6.33 3.16
CA TYR A 81 -6.69 -6.80 3.68
C TYR A 81 -7.27 -7.90 2.81
N LEU A 82 -7.99 -8.82 3.44
CA LEU A 82 -8.98 -9.62 2.75
C LEU A 82 -10.22 -8.76 2.49
N PRO A 83 -11.02 -9.08 1.47
CA PRO A 83 -12.25 -8.32 1.23
C PRO A 83 -13.17 -8.25 2.45
N VAL A 84 -13.27 -9.33 3.22
CA VAL A 84 -14.13 -9.33 4.40
C VAL A 84 -13.56 -8.40 5.47
N GLU A 85 -12.25 -8.33 5.62
CA GLU A 85 -11.60 -7.43 6.57
C GLU A 85 -11.79 -5.98 6.17
N TRP A 86 -11.67 -5.71 4.87
CA TRP A 86 -11.83 -4.36 4.34
C TRP A 86 -13.25 -3.85 4.54
N LYS A 87 -14.23 -4.71 4.25
CA LYS A 87 -15.63 -4.35 4.43
C LYS A 87 -15.93 -4.06 5.89
N LYS A 88 -15.40 -4.87 6.79
CA LYS A 88 -15.60 -4.72 8.21
C LYS A 88 -15.03 -3.38 8.71
N GLN A 89 -13.84 -3.04 8.23
CA GLN A 89 -13.20 -1.79 8.60
C GLN A 89 -14.01 -0.60 8.17
N GLN A 90 -14.61 -0.64 6.99
CA GLN A 90 -15.40 0.46 6.48
C GLN A 90 -16.72 0.63 7.20
N SER A 91 -17.23 -0.42 7.81
CA SER A 91 -18.49 -0.36 8.50
C SER A 91 -18.35 0.14 9.94
N VAL A 92 -17.12 0.26 10.44
CA VAL A 92 -16.86 0.76 11.79
C VAL A 92 -16.75 2.28 11.73
N PRO A 93 -17.44 3.02 12.62
CA PRO A 93 -17.30 4.47 12.63
C PRO A 93 -15.85 4.87 12.80
N ASN A 94 -15.45 5.91 12.13
CA ASN A 94 -14.09 6.42 12.26
C ASN A 94 -13.88 6.93 13.66
N SER A 95 -12.77 6.57 14.22
CA SER A 95 -12.33 7.18 15.46
C SER A 95 -12.03 8.64 15.19
N PRO A 96 -12.30 9.50 16.11
CA PRO A 96 -11.79 10.86 15.98
C PRO A 96 -10.30 10.75 15.84
N ASP A 97 -9.80 11.47 14.93
CA ASP A 97 -8.39 11.43 14.74
C ASP A 97 -7.73 11.83 15.94
N CYS A 98 -7.09 10.98 16.26
CA CYS A 98 -6.46 11.24 17.39
C CYS A 98 -5.69 12.37 17.07
N LEU A 99 -6.34 12.74 16.96
CA LEU A 99 -5.94 13.29 16.66
C LEU A 99 -4.93 13.26 16.49
N GLY A 100 -4.64 13.43 16.28
CA GLY A 100 -4.10 13.24 15.99
C GLY A 100 -3.57 12.67 15.59
N GLY A 101 -3.45 12.60 15.42
CA GLY A 101 -3.33 11.79 15.13
C GLY A 101 -2.99 11.16 14.79
N SER A 102 -2.89 10.84 14.78
CA SER A 102 -2.93 9.90 14.50
C SER A 102 -2.89 9.42 14.11
N LYS A 103 -2.90 9.09 13.95
CA LYS A 103 -3.23 8.39 13.59
C LYS A 103 -3.30 7.73 13.36
N LYS A 104 -3.38 7.48 13.33
CA LYS A 104 -3.90 6.72 13.04
C LYS A 104 -3.83 5.91 12.97
N LEU A 105 -3.92 5.60 13.14
CA LEU A 105 -4.17 4.73 12.93
C LEU A 105 -4.03 4.20 12.51
N ASN A 106 -3.97 4.11 12.36
CA ASN A 106 -4.10 3.57 11.75
C ASN A 106 -3.81 3.10 11.46
#